data_790878c6e0d187bcd4929ae842f34a34
#
_entry.id   790878c6e0d187bcd4929ae842f34a34
#
_cell.length_a   1.000
_cell.length_b   1.000
_cell.length_c   1.000
_cell.angle_alpha   90.00
_cell.angle_beta   90.00
_cell.angle_gamma   90.00
#
_symmetry.space_group_name_H-M   'P 1'
#
loop_
_entity.id
_entity.type
_entity.pdbx_description
1 polymer ?
#
loop_
_entity_poly.entity_id
_entity_poly.type
_entity_poly.pdbx_seq_one_letter_code
_entity_poly.pdbx_strand_id
1 'polypeptide(L)'
;MPGITSMPTPGHTPGHTSFMIASGSDHLIHQVDVTAGMGTLFVQNLGWYFLFDVDGPLAEQTRRKFYDMVAADKVRIQGYHFPFPAMGNIEKDGNGYRWVPAAWNPTI
;
A
#
# COMPACT_ATOMS: atom_id res chain seq x y z
N MET A 1 1.80 -19.15 -8.37
CA MET A 1 2.67 -18.67 -9.49
C MET A 1 4.03 -18.32 -8.90
N PRO A 2 5.13 -18.83 -9.46
CA PRO A 2 6.46 -18.46 -8.97
C PRO A 2 6.66 -16.94 -8.98
N GLY A 3 7.24 -16.40 -7.91
CA GLY A 3 7.50 -14.96 -7.76
C GLY A 3 6.33 -14.11 -7.34
N ILE A 4 5.12 -14.66 -7.17
CA ILE A 4 3.96 -13.91 -6.67
C ILE A 4 3.34 -14.63 -5.48
N THR A 5 3.19 -13.92 -4.37
CA THR A 5 2.58 -14.41 -3.14
C THR A 5 1.41 -13.51 -2.75
N SER A 6 0.26 -14.10 -2.47
CA SER A 6 -0.91 -13.37 -1.99
C SER A 6 -0.77 -13.03 -0.50
N MET A 7 -1.29 -11.86 -0.14
CA MET A 7 -1.29 -11.35 1.23
C MET A 7 -2.70 -10.82 1.53
N PRO A 8 -3.48 -11.48 2.40
CA PRO A 8 -4.80 -10.96 2.78
C PRO A 8 -4.70 -9.58 3.42
N THR A 9 -5.44 -8.64 2.90
CA THR A 9 -5.52 -7.25 3.40
C THR A 9 -6.99 -6.79 3.43
N PRO A 10 -7.83 -7.47 4.26
CA PRO A 10 -9.28 -7.26 4.24
C PRO A 10 -9.69 -5.90 4.78
N GLY A 11 -10.87 -5.44 4.40
CA GLY A 11 -11.49 -4.21 4.90
C GLY A 11 -12.15 -3.40 3.79
N HIS A 12 -11.40 -3.03 2.75
CA HIS A 12 -11.99 -2.44 1.54
C HIS A 12 -13.05 -3.37 0.96
N THR A 13 -12.71 -4.63 0.85
CA THR A 13 -13.66 -5.75 0.72
C THR A 13 -13.24 -6.87 1.66
N PRO A 14 -14.16 -7.82 2.01
CA PRO A 14 -13.79 -8.97 2.86
C PRO A 14 -12.66 -9.82 2.29
N GLY A 15 -12.61 -9.98 0.98
CA GLY A 15 -11.60 -10.76 0.27
C GLY A 15 -10.46 -9.95 -0.32
N HIS A 16 -10.32 -8.69 0.06
CA HIS A 16 -9.26 -7.84 -0.48
C HIS A 16 -7.88 -8.45 -0.22
N THR A 17 -7.05 -8.45 -1.26
CA THR A 17 -5.75 -9.12 -1.25
C THR A 17 -4.72 -8.24 -1.94
N SER A 18 -3.59 -8.04 -1.29
CA SER A 18 -2.37 -7.47 -1.86
C SER A 18 -1.46 -8.58 -2.38
N PHE A 19 -0.49 -8.24 -3.21
CA PHE A 19 0.40 -9.24 -3.82
C PHE A 19 1.85 -8.81 -3.67
N MET A 20 2.67 -9.69 -3.09
CA MET A 20 4.12 -9.55 -3.13
C MET A 20 4.63 -10.13 -4.43
N ILE A 21 5.41 -9.34 -5.15
CA ILE A 21 6.06 -9.73 -6.40
C ILE A 21 7.56 -9.74 -6.12
N ALA A 22 8.21 -10.87 -6.38
CA ALA A 22 9.64 -11.05 -6.13
C ALA A 22 10.35 -11.57 -7.37
N SER A 23 11.52 -11.00 -7.65
CA SER A 23 12.42 -11.44 -8.72
C SER A 23 13.86 -11.32 -8.23
N GLY A 24 14.51 -12.45 -7.98
CA GLY A 24 15.81 -12.46 -7.33
C GLY A 24 15.74 -11.85 -5.93
N SER A 25 16.54 -10.81 -5.68
CA SER A 25 16.54 -10.04 -4.45
C SER A 25 15.57 -8.86 -4.46
N ASP A 26 14.96 -8.56 -5.60
CA ASP A 26 14.04 -7.44 -5.74
C ASP A 26 12.62 -7.81 -5.31
N HIS A 27 11.99 -6.91 -4.57
CA HIS A 27 10.63 -7.09 -4.06
C HIS A 27 9.79 -5.84 -4.30
N LEU A 28 8.53 -6.07 -4.65
CA LEU A 28 7.51 -5.05 -4.80
C LEU A 28 6.20 -5.59 -4.23
N ILE A 29 5.47 -4.77 -3.47
CA ILE A 29 4.11 -5.14 -3.06
C ILE A 29 3.12 -4.30 -3.85
N HIS A 30 2.27 -4.94 -4.61
CA HIS A 30 1.09 -4.32 -5.18
C HIS A 30 0.00 -4.27 -4.11
N GLN A 31 -0.26 -3.08 -3.55
CA GLN A 31 -1.16 -2.93 -2.41
C GLN A 31 -2.65 -2.98 -2.79
N VAL A 32 -2.97 -2.84 -4.07
CA VAL A 32 -4.34 -2.74 -4.58
C VAL A 32 -5.04 -1.56 -3.91
N ASP A 33 -6.10 -1.77 -3.13
CA ASP A 33 -6.90 -0.75 -2.46
C ASP A 33 -6.77 -0.77 -0.93
N VAL A 34 -5.60 -1.07 -0.40
CA VAL A 34 -5.31 -0.87 1.05
C VAL A 34 -5.58 0.59 1.42
N THR A 35 -5.21 1.52 0.54
CA THR A 35 -5.78 2.87 0.50
C THR A 35 -6.49 3.07 -0.83
N ALA A 36 -7.70 3.55 -0.77
CA ALA A 36 -8.48 3.95 -1.94
C ALA A 36 -8.62 5.47 -1.97
N GLY A 37 -9.24 6.02 -3.01
CA GLY A 37 -9.42 7.46 -3.15
C GLY A 37 -8.11 8.21 -3.34
N MET A 38 -7.78 9.14 -2.45
CA MET A 38 -6.53 9.91 -2.51
C MET A 38 -5.47 9.26 -1.61
N GLY A 39 -4.76 8.28 -2.14
CA GLY A 39 -3.81 7.44 -1.39
C GLY A 39 -2.83 8.23 -0.52
N THR A 40 -2.25 9.31 -1.06
CA THR A 40 -1.29 10.16 -0.32
C THR A 40 -1.88 10.78 0.96
N LEU A 41 -3.17 11.14 0.94
CA LEU A 41 -3.85 11.67 2.13
C LEU A 41 -4.18 10.59 3.14
N PHE A 42 -4.56 9.41 2.67
CA PHE A 42 -4.89 8.29 3.56
C PHE A 42 -3.66 7.70 4.25
N VAL A 43 -2.47 7.76 3.65
CA VAL A 43 -1.24 7.36 4.36
C VAL A 43 -0.85 8.34 5.46
N GLN A 44 -1.20 9.62 5.32
CA GLN A 44 -1.00 10.62 6.35
C GLN A 44 -2.05 10.53 7.47
N ASN A 45 -3.27 10.12 7.13
CA ASN A 45 -4.44 10.14 7.99
C ASN A 45 -5.08 8.75 8.04
N LEU A 46 -4.42 7.80 8.67
CA LEU A 46 -4.81 6.38 8.67
C LEU A 46 -6.22 6.13 9.22
N GLY A 47 -6.71 6.99 10.11
CA GLY A 47 -8.05 6.91 10.68
C GLY A 47 -9.16 7.44 9.76
N TRP A 48 -8.84 7.98 8.60
CA TRP A 48 -9.85 8.42 7.65
C TRP A 48 -10.52 7.21 7.01
N TYR A 49 -11.85 7.29 6.86
CA TYR A 49 -12.62 6.24 6.21
C TYR A 49 -12.95 6.63 4.77
N PHE A 50 -12.76 5.69 3.88
CA PHE A 50 -13.18 5.83 2.50
C PHE A 50 -14.63 5.37 2.36
N LEU A 51 -15.44 6.17 1.65
CA LEU A 51 -16.89 5.94 1.54
C LEU A 51 -17.26 4.55 1.01
N PHE A 52 -16.40 4.00 0.15
CA PHE A 52 -16.64 2.70 -0.48
C PHE A 52 -15.94 1.53 0.23
N ASP A 53 -15.33 1.75 1.40
CA ASP A 53 -14.85 0.63 2.21
C ASP A 53 -16.06 -0.12 2.80
N VAL A 54 -16.09 -1.43 2.58
CA VAL A 54 -17.18 -2.28 3.11
C VAL A 54 -17.13 -2.34 4.62
N ASP A 55 -15.93 -2.38 5.20
CA ASP A 55 -15.69 -2.38 6.65
C ASP A 55 -14.60 -1.35 6.97
N GLY A 56 -15.00 -0.14 7.29
CA GLY A 56 -14.09 0.97 7.59
C GLY A 56 -13.14 0.69 8.74
N PRO A 57 -13.60 0.23 9.92
CA PRO A 57 -12.72 -0.14 11.03
C PRO A 57 -11.71 -1.22 10.68
N LEU A 58 -12.11 -2.26 9.96
CA LEU A 58 -11.20 -3.31 9.51
C LEU A 58 -10.21 -2.78 8.47
N ALA A 59 -10.65 -1.94 7.53
CA ALA A 59 -9.78 -1.30 6.55
C ALA A 59 -8.70 -0.45 7.24
N GLU A 60 -9.06 0.28 8.30
CA GLU A 60 -8.10 1.04 9.11
C GLU A 60 -7.08 0.13 9.79
N GLN A 61 -7.52 -0.95 10.44
CA GLN A 61 -6.60 -1.91 11.07
C GLN A 61 -5.63 -2.52 10.07
N THR A 62 -6.13 -2.93 8.92
CA THR A 62 -5.33 -3.48 7.82
C THR A 62 -4.31 -2.45 7.32
N ARG A 63 -4.75 -1.21 7.12
CA ARG A 63 -3.91 -0.10 6.65
C ARG A 63 -2.76 0.17 7.63
N ARG A 64 -3.05 0.22 8.93
CA ARG A 64 -2.02 0.42 9.97
C ARG A 64 -0.99 -0.70 9.96
N LYS A 65 -1.42 -1.95 9.97
CA LYS A 65 -0.51 -3.11 9.93
C LYS A 65 0.32 -3.13 8.65
N PHE A 66 -0.32 -2.87 7.52
CA PHE A 66 0.34 -2.90 6.22
C PHE A 66 1.43 -1.84 6.13
N TYR A 67 1.13 -0.60 6.51
CA TYR A 67 2.12 0.48 6.43
C TYR A 67 3.21 0.38 7.48
N ASP A 68 2.91 -0.13 8.67
CA ASP A 68 3.95 -0.46 9.65
C ASP A 68 4.97 -1.45 9.06
N MET A 69 4.48 -2.50 8.41
CA MET A 69 5.32 -3.52 7.80
C MET A 69 6.17 -2.96 6.64
N VAL A 70 5.53 -2.29 5.66
CA VAL A 70 6.26 -1.82 4.47
C VAL A 70 7.25 -0.72 4.80
N ALA A 71 6.98 0.11 5.81
CA ALA A 71 7.90 1.13 6.27
C ALA A 71 9.10 0.51 7.01
N ALA A 72 8.86 -0.44 7.92
CA ALA A 72 9.90 -1.12 8.67
C ALA A 72 10.82 -1.94 7.76
N ASP A 73 10.25 -2.66 6.81
CA ASP A 73 11.00 -3.52 5.89
C ASP A 73 11.53 -2.77 4.67
N LYS A 74 11.21 -1.48 4.54
CA LYS A 74 11.60 -0.62 3.40
C LYS A 74 11.23 -1.23 2.05
N VAL A 75 10.08 -1.90 1.99
CA VAL A 75 9.60 -2.52 0.76
C VAL A 75 8.96 -1.46 -0.13
N ARG A 76 9.30 -1.48 -1.40
CA ARG A 76 8.64 -0.64 -2.41
C ARG A 76 7.21 -1.13 -2.61
N ILE A 77 6.28 -0.19 -2.74
CA ILE A 77 4.88 -0.50 -3.04
C ILE A 77 4.45 0.14 -4.35
N GLN A 78 3.43 -0.43 -4.93
CA GLN A 78 2.69 0.12 -6.06
C GLN A 78 1.20 0.09 -5.72
N GLY A 79 0.49 1.17 -6.00
CA GLY A 79 -0.93 1.27 -5.68
C GLY A 79 -1.69 2.10 -6.71
N TYR A 80 -2.99 1.80 -6.88
CA TYR A 80 -3.80 2.45 -7.89
C TYR A 80 -4.05 3.94 -7.62
N HIS A 81 -4.18 4.33 -6.36
CA HIS A 81 -4.63 5.65 -5.96
C HIS A 81 -3.50 6.59 -5.57
N PHE A 82 -2.30 6.35 -6.08
CA PHE A 82 -1.15 7.22 -5.92
C PHE A 82 -0.82 7.93 -7.23
N PRO A 83 -0.17 9.12 -7.15
CA PRO A 83 0.27 9.83 -8.35
C PRO A 83 1.23 8.98 -9.19
N PHE A 84 1.13 9.13 -10.52
CA PHE A 84 2.06 8.47 -11.43
C PHE A 84 3.53 8.68 -11.03
N PRO A 85 4.40 7.67 -11.06
CA PRO A 85 4.20 6.31 -11.58
C PRO A 85 3.50 5.34 -10.60
N ALA A 86 2.90 5.82 -9.54
CA ALA A 86 2.17 5.06 -8.53
C ALA A 86 3.02 4.00 -7.81
N MET A 87 4.30 4.20 -7.80
CA MET A 87 5.31 3.33 -7.18
C MET A 87 6.23 4.15 -6.29
N GLY A 88 6.56 3.65 -5.12
CA GLY A 88 7.40 4.34 -4.17
C GLY A 88 7.52 3.62 -2.83
N ASN A 89 7.95 4.35 -1.83
CA ASN A 89 8.10 3.85 -0.48
C ASN A 89 7.21 4.63 0.49
N ILE A 90 6.94 4.00 1.62
CA ILE A 90 6.25 4.60 2.75
C ILE A 90 7.26 4.82 3.87
N GLU A 91 7.31 6.02 4.39
CA GLU A 91 8.15 6.37 5.54
C GLU A 91 7.28 6.88 6.69
N LYS A 92 7.66 6.54 7.91
CA LYS A 92 6.94 7.02 9.09
C LYS A 92 7.07 8.53 9.23
N ASP A 93 5.94 9.19 9.54
CA ASP A 93 5.85 10.64 9.69
C ASP A 93 4.84 10.98 10.80
N GLY A 94 5.33 11.31 12.00
CA GLY A 94 4.48 11.56 13.16
C GLY A 94 3.60 10.35 13.51
N ASN A 95 2.29 10.55 13.56
CA ASN A 95 1.31 9.49 13.84
C ASN A 95 0.83 8.76 12.58
N GLY A 96 1.32 9.14 11.42
CA GLY A 96 0.99 8.55 10.14
C GLY A 96 2.23 8.21 9.34
N TYR A 97 2.07 8.26 8.02
CA TYR A 97 3.15 7.97 7.08
C TYR A 97 3.14 8.99 5.96
N ARG A 98 4.25 9.06 5.24
CA ARG A 98 4.34 9.87 4.02
C ARG A 98 4.67 8.99 2.82
N TRP A 99 4.13 9.38 1.69
CA TRP A 99 4.44 8.78 0.40
C TRP A 99 5.74 9.36 -0.16
N VAL A 100 6.68 8.50 -0.50
CA VAL A 100 7.95 8.87 -1.15
C VAL A 100 7.96 8.24 -2.56
N PRO A 101 7.59 9.01 -3.59
CA PRO A 101 7.48 8.47 -4.94
C PRO A 101 8.83 8.01 -5.47
N ALA A 102 8.82 6.91 -6.23
CA ALA A 102 9.99 6.48 -6.99
C ALA A 102 10.24 7.45 -8.14
N ALA A 103 11.52 7.63 -8.51
CA ALA A 103 11.86 8.38 -9.71
C ALA A 103 11.32 7.65 -10.95
N TRP A 104 10.74 8.42 -11.88
CA TRP A 104 10.34 7.87 -13.16
C TRP A 104 11.60 7.52 -13.97
N ASN A 105 11.64 6.28 -14.46
CA ASN A 105 12.69 5.82 -15.36
C ASN A 105 12.05 5.17 -16.59
N PRO A 106 12.15 5.78 -17.76
CA PRO A 106 11.55 5.23 -18.99
C PRO A 106 12.36 4.08 -19.60
N THR A 107 13.52 3.78 -19.03
CA THR A 107 14.38 2.70 -19.53
C THR A 107 13.91 1.37 -18.94
N ILE A 108 13.67 0.42 -19.80
CA ILE A 108 13.31 -0.95 -19.45
C ILE A 108 14.56 -1.82 -19.44
#